data_6bed81a169827f68e025164586b6eecf
#
_entry.id   6bed81a169827f68e025164586b6eecf
#
_cell.length_a   1.000
_cell.length_b   1.000
_cell.length_c   1.000
_cell.angle_alpha   90.00
_cell.angle_beta   90.00
_cell.angle_gamma   90.00
#
_symmetry.space_group_name_H-M   'P 1'
#
loop_
_entity.id
_entity.type
_entity.pdbx_description
1 polymer ?
#
loop_
_entity_poly.entity_id
_entity_poly.type
_entity_poly.pdbx_seq_one_letter_code
_entity_poly.pdbx_strand_id
1 'polypeptide(L)'
;MKILNRECADFLVIDDDPSITRFLATYLKQKGHSCATLTEGFQTANWLEVHDCEVVVVDLMMPKVDGISLITYIRGIQPELPIIVFTGIGYDEEKMHAALRAGANGYVSKNLPTDQLYCVLSRVLATSRQRARGESPGKSGTAMVGAA
;
A
#
# COMPACT_ATOMS: atom_id res chain seq x y z
N MET A 1 -6.20 -22.01 -6.78
CA MET A 1 -7.68 -22.06 -6.63
C MET A 1 -8.14 -20.89 -5.78
N LYS A 2 -8.94 -20.01 -6.37
CA LYS A 2 -9.52 -18.91 -5.59
C LYS A 2 -10.53 -19.47 -4.60
N ILE A 3 -10.33 -19.17 -3.33
CA ILE A 3 -11.32 -19.48 -2.30
C ILE A 3 -12.47 -18.50 -2.51
N LEU A 4 -13.66 -19.02 -2.78
CA LEU A 4 -14.86 -18.20 -2.86
C LEU A 4 -15.15 -17.64 -1.46
N ASN A 5 -15.45 -16.35 -1.35
CA ASN A 5 -15.79 -15.63 -0.13
C ASN A 5 -14.59 -15.24 0.77
N ARG A 6 -13.41 -14.97 0.19
CA ARG A 6 -12.34 -14.31 0.95
C ARG A 6 -12.76 -12.87 1.25
N GLU A 7 -12.58 -12.47 2.49
CA GLU A 7 -12.77 -11.07 2.83
C GLU A 7 -11.75 -10.22 2.07
N CYS A 8 -12.25 -9.18 1.41
CA CYS A 8 -11.40 -8.25 0.67
C CYS A 8 -11.51 -6.86 1.30
N ALA A 9 -10.38 -6.36 1.80
CA ALA A 9 -10.29 -4.98 2.27
C ALA A 9 -9.90 -4.06 1.12
N ASP A 10 -10.43 -2.84 1.12
CA ASP A 10 -9.98 -1.84 0.14
C ASP A 10 -8.49 -1.57 0.33
N PHE A 11 -8.05 -1.41 1.57
CA PHE A 11 -6.67 -1.13 1.91
C PHE A 11 -6.15 -2.06 3.00
N LEU A 12 -4.90 -2.50 2.84
CA LEU A 12 -4.11 -3.13 3.89
C LEU A 12 -2.98 -2.17 4.26
N VAL A 13 -2.93 -1.74 5.51
CA VAL A 13 -1.87 -0.85 6.01
C VAL A 13 -0.91 -1.65 6.88
N ILE A 14 0.37 -1.63 6.53
CA ILE A 14 1.44 -2.34 7.25
C ILE A 14 2.43 -1.30 7.77
N ASP A 15 2.44 -1.09 9.07
CA ASP A 15 3.30 -0.12 9.74
C ASP A 15 3.48 -0.55 11.19
N ASP A 16 4.70 -0.55 11.69
CA ASP A 16 5.01 -0.99 13.05
C ASP A 16 4.49 -0.03 14.14
N ASP A 17 4.13 1.19 13.76
CA ASP A 17 3.54 2.16 14.69
C ASP A 17 2.02 1.99 14.74
N PRO A 18 1.48 1.48 15.87
CA PRO A 18 0.02 1.29 15.99
C PRO A 18 -0.77 2.60 15.96
N SER A 19 -0.15 3.73 16.29
CA SER A 19 -0.80 5.04 16.16
C SER A 19 -1.08 5.37 14.70
N ILE A 20 -0.14 5.07 13.82
CA ILE A 20 -0.29 5.31 12.38
C ILE A 20 -1.36 4.38 11.79
N THR A 21 -1.31 3.08 12.11
CA THR A 21 -2.29 2.14 11.58
C THR A 21 -3.71 2.47 12.03
N ARG A 22 -3.90 2.84 13.29
CA ARG A 22 -5.21 3.24 13.81
C ARG A 22 -5.70 4.53 13.17
N PHE A 23 -4.80 5.51 13.04
CA PHE A 23 -5.14 6.79 12.42
C PHE A 23 -5.59 6.58 10.97
N LEU A 24 -4.81 5.83 10.18
CA LEU A 24 -5.15 5.59 8.78
C LEU A 24 -6.43 4.76 8.63
N ALA A 25 -6.61 3.74 9.47
CA ALA A 25 -7.83 2.94 9.44
C ALA A 25 -9.07 3.80 9.71
N THR A 26 -9.00 4.67 10.72
CA THR A 26 -10.10 5.58 11.03
C THR A 26 -10.35 6.57 9.88
N TYR A 27 -9.29 7.17 9.37
CA TYR A 27 -9.37 8.13 8.26
C TYR A 27 -10.00 7.51 7.02
N LEU A 28 -9.53 6.32 6.63
CA LEU A 28 -10.02 5.64 5.44
C LEU A 28 -11.47 5.16 5.60
N LYS A 29 -11.85 4.70 6.79
CA LYS A 29 -13.24 4.36 7.09
C LYS A 29 -14.16 5.55 6.98
N GLN A 30 -13.73 6.73 7.43
CA GLN A 30 -14.49 7.97 7.28
C GLN A 30 -14.69 8.36 5.82
N LYS A 31 -13.77 7.95 4.95
CA LYS A 31 -13.88 8.15 3.50
C LYS A 31 -14.70 7.06 2.82
N GLY A 32 -15.25 6.11 3.58
CA GLY A 32 -16.10 5.05 3.05
C GLY A 32 -15.36 3.78 2.63
N HIS A 33 -14.11 3.61 3.06
CA HIS A 33 -13.30 2.45 2.68
C HIS A 33 -13.10 1.48 3.83
N SER A 34 -13.03 0.19 3.50
CA SER A 34 -12.58 -0.82 4.45
C SER A 34 -11.06 -0.81 4.55
N CYS A 35 -10.54 -1.05 5.74
CA CYS A 35 -9.11 -1.02 5.99
C CYS A 35 -8.72 -2.09 7.00
N ALA A 36 -7.80 -2.95 6.61
CA ALA A 36 -7.15 -3.89 7.51
C ALA A 36 -5.77 -3.35 7.88
N THR A 37 -5.27 -3.70 9.05
CA THR A 37 -3.98 -3.21 9.54
C THR A 37 -3.12 -4.35 10.07
N LEU A 38 -1.82 -4.26 9.83
CA LEU A 38 -0.82 -5.13 10.42
C LEU A 38 0.28 -4.26 11.02
N THR A 39 0.65 -4.53 12.26
CA THR A 39 1.73 -3.80 12.92
C THR A 39 3.07 -4.54 12.84
N GLU A 40 3.07 -5.74 12.28
CA GLU A 40 4.28 -6.54 12.09
C GLU A 40 4.33 -7.08 10.67
N GLY A 41 5.38 -6.71 9.94
CA GLY A 41 5.51 -7.07 8.53
C GLY A 41 5.54 -8.57 8.27
N PHE A 42 6.04 -9.37 9.22
CA PHE A 42 6.09 -10.82 9.06
C PHE A 42 4.70 -11.48 9.04
N GLN A 43 3.65 -10.78 9.49
CA GLN A 43 2.28 -11.29 9.43
C GLN A 43 1.66 -11.19 8.04
N THR A 44 2.30 -10.46 7.14
CA THR A 44 1.75 -10.17 5.80
C THR A 44 1.49 -11.44 5.00
N ALA A 45 2.42 -12.39 5.02
CA ALA A 45 2.28 -13.64 4.28
C ALA A 45 1.03 -14.42 4.69
N ASN A 46 0.87 -14.62 6.00
CA ASN A 46 -0.28 -15.35 6.53
C ASN A 46 -1.59 -14.62 6.26
N TRP A 47 -1.57 -13.29 6.37
CA TRP A 47 -2.76 -12.50 6.11
C TRP A 47 -3.21 -12.63 4.65
N LEU A 48 -2.28 -12.54 3.70
CA LEU A 48 -2.58 -12.65 2.28
C LEU A 48 -2.99 -14.05 1.84
N GLU A 49 -2.69 -15.09 2.63
CA GLU A 49 -3.16 -16.44 2.35
C GLU A 49 -4.67 -16.58 2.52
N VAL A 50 -5.26 -15.83 3.46
CA VAL A 50 -6.67 -16.00 3.84
C VAL A 50 -7.54 -14.77 3.54
N HIS A 51 -6.93 -13.63 3.23
CA HIS A 51 -7.64 -12.39 2.91
C HIS A 51 -7.11 -11.80 1.60
N ASP A 52 -7.93 -10.98 0.97
CA ASP A 52 -7.52 -10.16 -0.18
C ASP A 52 -7.57 -8.69 0.19
N CYS A 53 -6.80 -7.89 -0.52
CA CYS A 53 -6.91 -6.42 -0.46
C CYS A 53 -6.71 -5.84 -1.85
N GLU A 54 -7.20 -4.62 -2.04
CA GLU A 54 -7.09 -3.96 -3.34
C GLU A 54 -5.86 -3.07 -3.47
N VAL A 55 -5.36 -2.54 -2.35
CA VAL A 55 -4.15 -1.71 -2.30
C VAL A 55 -3.43 -1.96 -0.98
N VAL A 56 -2.11 -2.10 -1.02
CA VAL A 56 -1.26 -2.20 0.17
C VAL A 56 -0.54 -0.88 0.40
N VAL A 57 -0.56 -0.42 1.64
CA VAL A 57 0.24 0.72 2.12
C VAL A 57 1.30 0.17 3.07
N VAL A 58 2.57 0.38 2.78
CA VAL A 58 3.66 -0.22 3.56
C VAL A 58 4.69 0.83 3.96
N ASP A 59 5.15 0.75 5.21
CA ASP A 59 6.28 1.54 5.68
C ASP A 59 7.59 0.79 5.38
N LEU A 60 8.63 1.54 4.97
CA LEU A 60 9.95 0.96 4.72
C LEU A 60 10.74 0.68 6.00
N MET A 61 10.48 1.43 7.05
CA MET A 61 11.27 1.39 8.28
C MET A 61 10.54 0.63 9.38
N MET A 62 10.65 -0.69 9.34
CA MET A 62 10.14 -1.56 10.40
C MET A 62 11.29 -2.33 11.05
N PRO A 63 11.30 -2.47 12.40
CA PRO A 63 12.47 -3.00 13.10
C PRO A 63 12.85 -4.45 12.74
N LYS A 64 11.87 -5.29 12.43
CA LYS A 64 12.09 -6.73 12.24
C LYS A 64 12.01 -7.17 10.79
N VAL A 65 11.55 -6.31 9.90
CA VAL A 65 11.34 -6.64 8.50
C VAL A 65 11.80 -5.47 7.65
N ASP A 66 12.66 -5.75 6.68
CA ASP A 66 13.03 -4.76 5.69
C ASP A 66 11.84 -4.52 4.74
N GLY A 67 11.37 -3.27 4.67
CA GLY A 67 10.24 -2.90 3.83
C GLY A 67 10.47 -3.19 2.36
N ILE A 68 11.69 -3.01 1.86
CA ILE A 68 12.02 -3.33 0.46
C ILE A 68 11.86 -4.83 0.20
N SER A 69 12.36 -5.66 1.10
CA SER A 69 12.22 -7.13 1.00
C SER A 69 10.75 -7.54 1.05
N LEU A 70 9.96 -6.88 1.90
CA LEU A 70 8.52 -7.15 1.99
C LEU A 70 7.81 -6.80 0.69
N ILE A 71 8.15 -5.67 0.08
CA ILE A 71 7.59 -5.27 -1.23
C ILE A 71 7.94 -6.32 -2.29
N THR A 72 9.19 -6.76 -2.33
CA THR A 72 9.63 -7.79 -3.26
C THR A 72 8.83 -9.09 -3.08
N TYR A 73 8.61 -9.49 -1.83
CA TYR A 73 7.83 -10.67 -1.50
C TYR A 73 6.38 -10.54 -1.98
N ILE A 74 5.72 -9.43 -1.63
CA ILE A 74 4.33 -9.19 -2.02
C ILE A 74 4.21 -9.20 -3.54
N ARG A 75 5.11 -8.52 -4.24
CA ARG A 75 5.09 -8.46 -5.70
C ARG A 75 5.25 -9.83 -6.34
N GLY A 76 6.05 -10.70 -5.73
CA GLY A 76 6.25 -12.06 -6.22
C GLY A 76 5.00 -12.92 -6.15
N ILE A 77 4.18 -12.75 -5.10
CA ILE A 77 2.95 -13.55 -4.93
C ILE A 77 1.71 -12.85 -5.49
N GLN A 78 1.75 -11.53 -5.64
CA GLN A 78 0.64 -10.72 -6.16
C GLN A 78 1.18 -9.76 -7.23
N PRO A 79 1.36 -10.21 -8.47
CA PRO A 79 2.03 -9.41 -9.50
C PRO A 79 1.34 -8.09 -9.84
N GLU A 80 0.04 -8.01 -9.60
CA GLU A 80 -0.76 -6.84 -10.00
C GLU A 80 -1.27 -6.01 -8.82
N LEU A 81 -0.99 -6.42 -7.58
CA LEU A 81 -1.48 -5.72 -6.41
C LEU A 81 -0.76 -4.37 -6.27
N PRO A 82 -1.48 -3.23 -6.27
CA PRO A 82 -0.84 -1.94 -6.07
C PRO A 82 -0.22 -1.83 -4.67
N ILE A 83 1.01 -1.35 -4.63
CA ILE A 83 1.78 -1.17 -3.39
C ILE A 83 2.22 0.28 -3.30
N ILE A 84 1.79 0.98 -2.26
CA ILE A 84 2.17 2.38 -1.99
C ILE A 84 3.02 2.42 -0.74
N VAL A 85 4.21 3.01 -0.87
CA VAL A 85 5.09 3.24 0.28
C VAL A 85 4.65 4.51 1.00
N PHE A 86 4.52 4.43 2.32
CA PHE A 86 4.19 5.57 3.18
C PHE A 86 5.19 5.58 4.32
N THR A 87 6.17 6.49 4.26
CA THR A 87 7.33 6.43 5.14
C THR A 87 7.70 7.79 5.72
N GLY A 88 8.22 7.77 6.95
CA GLY A 88 8.69 8.96 7.66
C GLY A 88 10.14 9.35 7.37
N ILE A 89 10.86 8.58 6.56
CA ILE A 89 12.25 8.90 6.20
C ILE A 89 12.36 10.25 5.47
N GLY A 90 11.24 10.77 4.97
CA GLY A 90 11.24 11.93 4.11
C GLY A 90 11.58 11.55 2.67
N TYR A 91 12.03 12.51 1.88
CA TYR A 91 12.42 12.24 0.52
C TYR A 91 13.85 11.71 0.48
N ASP A 92 13.99 10.43 0.21
CA ASP A 92 15.27 9.76 -0.01
C ASP A 92 15.20 9.11 -1.40
N GLU A 93 15.88 9.72 -2.36
CA GLU A 93 15.83 9.30 -3.76
C GLU A 93 16.29 7.85 -3.94
N GLU A 94 17.36 7.47 -3.24
CA GLU A 94 17.91 6.12 -3.33
C GLU A 94 16.93 5.06 -2.83
N LYS A 95 16.31 5.30 -1.68
CA LYS A 95 15.30 4.39 -1.13
C LYS A 95 14.02 4.37 -1.97
N MET A 96 13.63 5.52 -2.50
CA MET A 96 12.49 5.60 -3.41
C MET A 96 12.73 4.75 -4.65
N HIS A 97 13.89 4.90 -5.29
CA HIS A 97 14.22 4.09 -6.46
C HIS A 97 14.29 2.61 -6.13
N ALA A 98 14.86 2.24 -4.97
CA ALA A 98 14.90 0.84 -4.54
C ALA A 98 13.50 0.27 -4.34
N ALA A 99 12.60 1.02 -3.74
CA ALA A 99 11.21 0.59 -3.53
C ALA A 99 10.49 0.41 -4.87
N LEU A 100 10.66 1.34 -5.81
CA LEU A 100 10.04 1.23 -7.12
C LEU A 100 10.58 0.03 -7.91
N ARG A 101 11.91 -0.21 -7.85
CA ARG A 101 12.51 -1.39 -8.48
C ARG A 101 12.02 -2.69 -7.86
N ALA A 102 11.73 -2.70 -6.55
CA ALA A 102 11.18 -3.87 -5.86
C ALA A 102 9.73 -4.16 -6.25
N GLY A 103 9.04 -3.18 -6.81
CA GLY A 103 7.67 -3.35 -7.30
C GLY A 103 6.64 -2.38 -6.73
N ALA A 104 7.05 -1.37 -5.96
CA ALA A 104 6.13 -0.36 -5.46
C ALA A 104 5.59 0.50 -6.62
N ASN A 105 4.34 0.92 -6.50
CA ASN A 105 3.65 1.74 -7.49
C ASN A 105 3.66 3.23 -7.13
N GLY A 106 4.03 3.57 -5.91
CA GLY A 106 4.12 4.95 -5.46
C GLY A 106 4.86 5.07 -4.15
N TYR A 107 5.24 6.30 -3.82
CA TYR A 107 6.03 6.63 -2.63
C TYR A 107 5.51 7.95 -2.08
N VAL A 108 5.03 7.93 -0.83
CA VAL A 108 4.46 9.10 -0.17
C VAL A 108 5.15 9.30 1.18
N SER A 109 5.53 10.55 1.47
CA SER A 109 6.14 10.89 2.75
C SER A 109 5.07 11.09 3.84
N LYS A 110 5.34 10.58 5.05
CA LYS A 110 4.50 10.82 6.23
C LYS A 110 4.51 12.30 6.65
N ASN A 111 5.45 13.09 6.15
CA ASN A 111 5.52 14.53 6.43
C ASN A 111 4.52 15.36 5.65
N LEU A 112 3.86 14.76 4.65
CA LEU A 112 2.82 15.43 3.87
C LEU A 112 1.45 15.33 4.58
N PRO A 113 0.53 16.27 4.29
CA PRO A 113 -0.84 16.14 4.79
C PRO A 113 -1.49 14.82 4.35
N THR A 114 -2.31 14.24 5.23
CA THR A 114 -2.96 12.96 4.98
C THR A 114 -3.82 12.97 3.72
N ASP A 115 -4.41 14.13 3.40
CA ASP A 115 -5.23 14.25 2.17
C ASP A 115 -4.42 13.99 0.90
N GLN A 116 -3.12 14.27 0.90
CA GLN A 116 -2.26 13.97 -0.25
C GLN A 116 -2.04 12.46 -0.38
N LEU A 117 -1.84 11.76 0.73
CA LEU A 117 -1.82 10.30 0.71
C LEU A 117 -3.14 9.76 0.16
N TYR A 118 -4.26 10.29 0.64
CA TYR A 118 -5.57 9.84 0.19
C TYR A 118 -5.79 10.09 -1.31
N CYS A 119 -5.33 11.20 -1.85
CA CYS A 119 -5.38 11.46 -3.29
C CYS A 119 -4.67 10.36 -4.09
N VAL A 120 -3.49 9.94 -3.64
CA VAL A 120 -2.74 8.85 -4.28
C VAL A 120 -3.50 7.54 -4.14
N LEU A 121 -3.94 7.20 -2.93
CA LEU A 121 -4.63 5.93 -2.67
C LEU A 121 -5.93 5.80 -3.44
N SER A 122 -6.74 6.85 -3.48
CA SER A 122 -8.03 6.83 -4.19
C SER A 122 -7.83 6.68 -5.70
N ARG A 123 -6.81 7.31 -6.26
CA ARG A 123 -6.48 7.19 -7.69
C ARG A 123 -6.01 5.78 -8.02
N VAL A 124 -5.13 5.23 -7.20
CA VAL A 124 -4.60 3.87 -7.40
C VAL A 124 -5.72 2.83 -7.29
N LEU A 125 -6.61 3.00 -6.30
CA LEU A 125 -7.77 2.12 -6.13
C LEU A 125 -8.70 2.18 -7.34
N ALA A 126 -9.01 3.37 -7.84
CA ALA A 126 -9.86 3.56 -9.00
C ALA A 126 -9.26 2.90 -10.25
N THR A 127 -7.96 3.08 -10.47
CA THR A 127 -7.25 2.47 -11.60
C THR A 127 -7.27 0.94 -11.51
N SER A 128 -7.03 0.39 -10.32
CA SER A 128 -7.07 -1.05 -10.08
C SER A 128 -8.46 -1.62 -10.37
N ARG A 129 -9.51 -0.93 -9.95
CA ARG A 129 -10.90 -1.35 -10.19
C ARG A 129 -11.26 -1.28 -11.67
N GLN A 130 -10.77 -0.28 -12.40
CA GLN A 130 -10.96 -0.19 -13.85
C GLN A 130 -10.34 -1.38 -14.57
N ARG A 131 -9.11 -1.74 -14.20
CA ARG A 131 -8.42 -2.90 -14.78
C ARG A 131 -9.18 -4.20 -14.51
N ALA A 132 -9.72 -4.36 -13.30
CA ALA A 132 -10.50 -5.54 -12.94
C ALA A 132 -11.77 -5.65 -13.77
N ARG A 133 -12.35 -4.51 -14.22
CA ARG A 133 -13.52 -4.48 -15.10
C ARG A 133 -13.17 -4.60 -16.58
N GLY A 134 -11.88 -4.73 -16.93
CA GLY A 134 -11.44 -4.79 -18.32
C GLY A 134 -11.42 -3.44 -19.04
N GLU A 135 -11.55 -2.34 -18.31
CA GLU A 135 -11.46 -0.98 -18.87
C GLU A 135 -10.01 -0.55 -19.01
N SER A 136 -9.69 0.17 -20.09
CA SER A 136 -8.37 0.74 -20.24
C SER A 136 -8.16 1.83 -19.18
N PRO A 137 -7.10 1.74 -18.36
CA PRO A 137 -6.79 2.83 -17.45
C PRO A 137 -6.39 4.06 -18.26
N GLY A 138 -6.82 5.24 -17.81
CA GLY A 138 -6.28 6.49 -18.31
C GLY A 138 -4.76 6.51 -18.08
N LYS A 139 -4.08 7.51 -18.63
CA LYS A 139 -2.61 7.66 -18.47
C LYS A 139 -2.25 7.61 -16.98
N SER A 140 -1.84 6.45 -16.51
CA SER A 140 -1.37 6.27 -15.15
C SER A 140 0.13 6.15 -15.18
N GLY A 141 0.81 7.21 -14.86
CA GLY A 141 2.20 7.12 -14.43
C GLY A 141 2.26 6.61 -13.00
N THR A 142 3.42 6.17 -12.59
CA THR A 142 3.67 5.88 -11.17
C THR A 142 3.32 7.12 -10.35
N ALA A 143 2.44 6.94 -9.37
CA ALA A 143 2.05 8.06 -8.52
C ALA A 143 3.19 8.37 -7.55
N MET A 144 3.84 9.50 -7.76
CA MET A 144 4.92 9.97 -6.91
C MET A 144 4.53 11.30 -6.30
N VAL A 145 4.33 11.31 -4.98
CA VAL A 145 4.18 12.53 -4.21
C VAL A 145 5.34 12.55 -3.24
N GLY A 146 6.41 13.20 -3.65
CA GLY A 146 7.57 13.40 -2.82
C GLY A 146 7.49 14.74 -2.12
N ALA A 147 7.74 14.77 -0.83
CA ALA A 147 7.97 16.00 -0.12
C ALA A 147 9.44 16.36 -0.22
N ALA A 148 9.70 17.53 -0.65
CA ALA A 148 11.01 18.11 -0.47
C ALA A 148 11.21 18.47 1.00
#